data_07c2ddc44512bf86f2cd5a094c359cf1
#
_entry.id   07c2ddc44512bf86f2cd5a094c359cf1
#
_cell.length_a   1.000
_cell.length_b   1.000
_cell.length_c   1.000
_cell.angle_alpha   90.00
_cell.angle_beta   90.00
_cell.angle_gamma   90.00
#
_symmetry.space_group_name_H-M   'P 1'
#
loop_
_entity.id
_entity.type
_entity.pdbx_description
1 polymer ?
#
loop_
_entity_poly.entity_id
_entity_poly.type
_entity_poly.pdbx_seq_one_letter_code
_entity_poly.pdbx_strand_id
1 'polypeptide(L)'
;MVMRSPTMLAPLLLGALGTILGCGEGATPSQDEHFIEGFQPPALGPNEVRVVAPLVTEIPSGGDVSWCTYIANPFEGEVDVVQSRGFQSKFGHHAILMEVAGAEARLGESRKCTDADMTNARFLAGGSDAAAQFRIPEGVAFRIQKQSVLMIQTHWINTSTSAAVGQAVFNIAVQPPNGTRQAAQLFAAYTAKVTLPPRGPAKATTECKIQQDMSLFALGGHAHEWGTHVRLSIDRAGKNEMLYDHDWEPHFQADPPLTYFETKAPLQLHAGDVLHVDCEYQNTSDAEIRFPREMCVGMGFYFPGTADIQCGDGHWSTGNGGMP
;
A
#
# COMPACT_ATOMS: atom_id res chain seq x y z
N MET A 1 88.12 -6.65 -33.35
CA MET A 1 87.43 -7.24 -34.46
C MET A 1 85.93 -6.82 -34.35
N VAL A 2 85.60 -5.88 -35.21
CA VAL A 2 84.32 -5.11 -35.10
C VAL A 2 83.29 -5.83 -36.00
N MET A 3 82.10 -6.11 -35.52
CA MET A 3 80.97 -6.41 -36.37
C MET A 3 79.75 -5.60 -35.94
N ARG A 4 79.27 -4.81 -36.90
CA ARG A 4 78.13 -3.91 -36.86
C ARG A 4 76.80 -4.69 -36.97
N SER A 5 75.81 -4.33 -36.16
CA SER A 5 74.43 -4.73 -36.36
C SER A 5 73.62 -3.63 -37.06
N PRO A 6 72.69 -3.97 -37.94
CA PRO A 6 71.83 -2.99 -38.61
C PRO A 6 70.58 -2.70 -37.79
N THR A 7 70.23 -1.44 -37.72
CA THR A 7 69.05 -0.82 -37.21
C THR A 7 67.84 -1.14 -38.11
N MET A 8 66.73 -1.69 -37.52
CA MET A 8 65.45 -1.73 -38.23
C MET A 8 64.52 -0.68 -37.57
N LEU A 9 64.07 0.25 -38.39
CA LEU A 9 62.96 1.16 -38.08
C LEU A 9 61.62 0.39 -38.11
N ALA A 10 60.81 0.55 -37.04
CA ALA A 10 59.42 0.15 -37.05
C ALA A 10 58.51 1.41 -37.11
N PRO A 11 57.40 1.37 -37.87
CA PRO A 11 56.53 2.52 -37.99
C PRO A 11 55.61 2.66 -36.79
N LEU A 12 55.43 3.90 -36.30
CA LEU A 12 54.44 4.31 -35.33
C LEU A 12 53.04 4.17 -35.97
N LEU A 13 52.21 3.32 -35.39
CA LEU A 13 50.77 3.34 -35.55
C LEU A 13 50.16 4.20 -34.46
N LEU A 14 49.63 5.37 -34.82
CA LEU A 14 48.74 6.15 -33.96
C LEU A 14 47.40 5.40 -33.84
N GLY A 15 47.19 4.79 -32.69
CA GLY A 15 45.87 4.27 -32.29
C GLY A 15 45.02 5.39 -31.66
N ALA A 16 43.96 5.77 -32.34
CA ALA A 16 42.93 6.66 -31.76
C ALA A 16 42.23 5.98 -30.60
N LEU A 17 42.38 6.53 -29.36
CA LEU A 17 41.54 6.16 -28.23
C LEU A 17 40.13 6.72 -28.45
N GLY A 18 39.23 5.89 -28.92
CA GLY A 18 37.79 6.15 -28.85
C GLY A 18 37.30 5.88 -27.41
N THR A 19 37.00 6.93 -26.68
CA THR A 19 36.25 6.83 -25.42
C THR A 19 34.81 6.42 -25.73
N ILE A 20 34.50 5.14 -25.53
CA ILE A 20 33.12 4.66 -25.52
C ILE A 20 32.56 5.06 -24.14
N LEU A 21 31.76 6.14 -24.12
CA LEU A 21 30.84 6.39 -23.00
C LEU A 21 29.78 5.29 -23.06
N GLY A 22 29.98 4.24 -22.27
CA GLY A 22 28.97 3.26 -22.01
C GLY A 22 27.88 3.90 -21.14
N CYS A 23 26.74 4.28 -21.74
CA CYS A 23 25.50 4.41 -20.98
C CYS A 23 25.23 3.06 -20.34
N GLY A 24 25.29 2.99 -19.02
CA GLY A 24 24.86 1.81 -18.28
C GLY A 24 23.37 1.60 -18.54
N GLU A 25 23.05 0.65 -19.40
CA GLU A 25 21.74 0.04 -19.45
C GLU A 25 21.56 -0.67 -18.11
N GLY A 26 20.71 -0.09 -17.26
CA GLY A 26 20.21 -0.78 -16.07
C GLY A 26 19.59 -2.09 -16.53
N ALA A 27 20.16 -3.20 -16.12
CA ALA A 27 19.64 -4.52 -16.39
C ALA A 27 18.21 -4.60 -15.80
N THR A 28 17.22 -4.51 -16.65
CA THR A 28 15.86 -4.92 -16.35
C THR A 28 15.91 -6.45 -16.15
N PRO A 29 15.49 -6.96 -14.98
CA PRO A 29 15.32 -8.40 -14.84
C PRO A 29 14.18 -8.81 -15.79
N SER A 30 14.52 -9.48 -16.90
CA SER A 30 13.55 -10.24 -17.68
C SER A 30 13.21 -11.49 -16.85
N GLN A 31 12.25 -11.39 -15.95
CA GLN A 31 11.57 -12.56 -15.47
C GLN A 31 10.63 -12.99 -16.59
N ASP A 32 10.76 -14.23 -17.05
CA ASP A 32 9.69 -14.91 -17.78
C ASP A 32 8.51 -15.02 -16.84
N GLU A 33 7.67 -13.99 -16.84
CA GLU A 33 6.53 -13.88 -15.93
C GLU A 33 5.45 -14.85 -16.43
N HIS A 34 5.31 -15.97 -15.77
CA HIS A 34 4.23 -16.90 -16.03
C HIS A 34 3.01 -16.51 -15.18
N PHE A 35 1.97 -16.05 -15.86
CA PHE A 35 0.68 -15.80 -15.25
C PHE A 35 -0.24 -16.99 -15.41
N ILE A 36 -1.16 -17.18 -14.45
CA ILE A 36 -2.21 -18.20 -14.58
C ILE A 36 -3.09 -17.91 -15.78
N GLU A 37 -3.67 -18.98 -16.33
CA GLU A 37 -4.56 -18.87 -17.50
C GLU A 37 -5.69 -17.86 -17.27
N GLY A 38 -5.89 -16.97 -18.24
CA GLY A 38 -6.91 -15.92 -18.18
C GLY A 38 -6.54 -14.70 -17.35
N PHE A 39 -5.33 -14.62 -16.76
CA PHE A 39 -4.84 -13.42 -16.08
C PHE A 39 -3.68 -12.81 -16.87
N GLN A 40 -3.90 -11.60 -17.37
CA GLN A 40 -2.89 -10.83 -18.10
C GLN A 40 -2.87 -9.40 -17.56
N PRO A 41 -2.02 -9.11 -16.56
CA PRO A 41 -1.86 -7.75 -16.09
C PRO A 41 -1.32 -6.85 -17.21
N PRO A 42 -1.67 -5.56 -17.23
CA PRO A 42 -1.19 -4.62 -18.24
C PRO A 42 0.34 -4.60 -18.31
N ALA A 43 0.87 -4.30 -19.50
CA ALA A 43 2.30 -4.09 -19.68
C ALA A 43 2.82 -3.02 -18.72
N LEU A 44 4.10 -3.14 -18.36
CA LEU A 44 4.79 -2.14 -17.55
C LEU A 44 4.87 -0.81 -18.30
N GLY A 45 4.58 0.27 -17.61
CA GLY A 45 4.85 1.63 -18.06
C GLY A 45 6.34 2.01 -17.88
N PRO A 46 6.73 3.22 -18.33
CA PRO A 46 8.09 3.72 -18.12
C PRO A 46 8.43 3.77 -16.60
N ASN A 47 9.60 3.23 -16.24
CA ASN A 47 10.10 3.18 -14.86
C ASN A 47 9.23 2.38 -13.88
N GLU A 48 8.30 1.56 -14.37
CA GLU A 48 7.56 0.61 -13.55
C GLU A 48 8.35 -0.69 -13.38
N VAL A 49 8.28 -1.23 -12.19
CA VAL A 49 8.73 -2.56 -11.81
C VAL A 49 7.51 -3.39 -11.41
N ARG A 50 7.50 -4.66 -11.78
CA ARG A 50 6.43 -5.57 -11.37
C ARG A 50 6.84 -6.35 -10.15
N VAL A 51 6.00 -6.29 -9.11
CA VAL A 51 6.08 -7.14 -7.94
C VAL A 51 5.01 -8.20 -8.07
N VAL A 52 5.42 -9.48 -8.20
CA VAL A 52 4.52 -10.61 -8.41
C VAL A 52 4.33 -11.36 -7.11
N ALA A 53 3.08 -11.53 -6.68
CA ALA A 53 2.76 -12.41 -5.57
C ALA A 53 2.86 -13.88 -6.00
N PRO A 54 3.40 -14.79 -5.17
CA PRO A 54 3.24 -16.22 -5.34
C PRO A 54 1.77 -16.61 -5.48
N LEU A 55 1.50 -17.74 -6.15
CA LEU A 55 0.14 -18.24 -6.36
C LEU A 55 -0.53 -18.57 -5.03
N VAL A 56 -1.79 -18.16 -4.90
CA VAL A 56 -2.71 -18.69 -3.89
C VAL A 56 -3.40 -19.91 -4.50
N THR A 57 -2.96 -21.10 -4.10
CA THR A 57 -3.34 -22.34 -4.78
C THR A 57 -4.66 -22.93 -4.31
N GLU A 58 -5.25 -22.42 -3.22
CA GLU A 58 -6.42 -23.03 -2.60
C GLU A 58 -7.39 -21.96 -2.07
N ILE A 59 -8.17 -21.36 -2.98
CA ILE A 59 -9.29 -20.50 -2.62
C ILE A 59 -10.56 -21.37 -2.63
N PRO A 60 -11.15 -21.72 -1.47
CA PRO A 60 -12.28 -22.64 -1.44
C PRO A 60 -13.48 -22.16 -2.24
N SER A 61 -14.31 -23.09 -2.71
CA SER A 61 -15.66 -22.76 -3.24
C SER A 61 -16.48 -21.99 -2.21
N GLY A 62 -17.08 -20.86 -2.61
CA GLY A 62 -17.81 -19.98 -1.71
C GLY A 62 -16.91 -19.33 -0.64
N GLY A 63 -15.59 -19.40 -0.80
CA GLY A 63 -14.63 -18.90 0.17
C GLY A 63 -14.46 -17.39 0.11
N ASP A 64 -14.37 -16.79 1.28
CA ASP A 64 -13.94 -15.42 1.53
C ASP A 64 -12.64 -15.51 2.36
N VAL A 65 -11.49 -15.23 1.74
CA VAL A 65 -10.19 -15.48 2.34
C VAL A 65 -9.18 -14.36 2.08
N SER A 66 -8.50 -13.95 3.13
CA SER A 66 -7.31 -13.09 3.04
C SER A 66 -6.04 -13.95 3.12
N TRP A 67 -5.08 -13.67 2.23
CA TRP A 67 -3.83 -14.40 2.11
C TRP A 67 -2.64 -13.46 2.20
N CYS A 68 -1.69 -13.79 3.07
CA CYS A 68 -0.49 -12.99 3.32
C CYS A 68 0.75 -13.75 2.83
N THR A 69 1.54 -13.09 1.98
CA THR A 69 2.77 -13.65 1.43
C THR A 69 3.93 -12.71 1.71
N TYR A 70 5.00 -13.22 2.31
CA TYR A 70 6.20 -12.48 2.66
C TYR A 70 7.28 -12.71 1.62
N ILE A 71 7.73 -11.64 0.98
CA ILE A 71 8.73 -11.67 -0.09
C ILE A 71 9.93 -10.79 0.26
N ALA A 72 11.07 -11.12 -0.34
CA ALA A 72 12.23 -10.25 -0.27
C ALA A 72 11.94 -8.94 -1.03
N ASN A 73 12.46 -7.84 -0.50
CA ASN A 73 12.50 -6.59 -1.24
C ASN A 73 13.31 -6.77 -2.53
N PRO A 74 12.73 -6.54 -3.71
CA PRO A 74 13.43 -6.72 -4.99
C PRO A 74 14.44 -5.61 -5.30
N PHE A 75 14.51 -4.54 -4.48
CA PHE A 75 15.36 -3.39 -4.74
C PHE A 75 16.68 -3.48 -3.97
N GLU A 76 17.79 -3.16 -4.65
CA GLU A 76 19.13 -3.17 -4.03
C GLU A 76 19.36 -2.03 -3.04
N GLY A 77 18.60 -0.93 -3.15
CA GLY A 77 18.70 0.26 -2.31
C GLY A 77 17.35 0.77 -1.85
N GLU A 78 17.35 1.90 -1.16
CA GLU A 78 16.11 2.63 -0.91
C GLU A 78 15.51 3.10 -2.23
N VAL A 79 14.19 3.02 -2.34
CA VAL A 79 13.43 3.55 -3.49
C VAL A 79 12.19 4.30 -3.01
N ASP A 80 11.82 5.30 -3.78
CA ASP A 80 10.57 6.05 -3.63
C ASP A 80 9.54 5.50 -4.61
N VAL A 81 8.45 4.93 -4.10
CA VAL A 81 7.26 4.58 -4.89
C VAL A 81 6.48 5.85 -5.17
N VAL A 82 6.38 6.22 -6.44
CA VAL A 82 5.71 7.45 -6.90
C VAL A 82 4.39 7.16 -7.63
N GLN A 83 4.13 5.91 -7.97
CA GLN A 83 2.87 5.43 -8.54
C GLN A 83 2.73 3.95 -8.25
N SER A 84 1.49 3.49 -8.05
CA SER A 84 1.20 2.07 -7.88
C SER A 84 -0.12 1.69 -8.53
N ARG A 85 -0.15 0.47 -9.09
CA ARG A 85 -1.36 -0.16 -9.64
C ARG A 85 -1.34 -1.63 -9.23
N GLY A 86 -2.38 -2.07 -8.53
CA GLY A 86 -2.57 -3.48 -8.15
C GLY A 86 -3.51 -4.17 -9.12
N PHE A 87 -3.22 -5.43 -9.45
CA PHE A 87 -4.05 -6.27 -10.30
C PHE A 87 -4.20 -7.65 -9.70
N GLN A 88 -5.39 -8.22 -9.81
CA GLN A 88 -5.68 -9.57 -9.37
C GLN A 88 -6.35 -10.37 -10.48
N SER A 89 -6.14 -11.68 -10.46
CA SER A 89 -6.88 -12.62 -11.30
C SER A 89 -8.34 -12.72 -10.85
N LYS A 90 -9.12 -13.52 -11.57
CA LYS A 90 -10.53 -13.76 -11.26
C LYS A 90 -10.72 -14.09 -9.77
N PHE A 91 -11.79 -13.57 -9.17
CA PHE A 91 -12.12 -13.65 -7.74
C PHE A 91 -11.25 -12.78 -6.81
N GLY A 92 -10.29 -12.02 -7.34
CA GLY A 92 -9.58 -11.00 -6.56
C GLY A 92 -10.53 -9.87 -6.17
N HIS A 93 -10.45 -9.46 -4.90
CA HIS A 93 -11.23 -8.36 -4.35
C HIS A 93 -10.36 -7.13 -4.12
N HIS A 94 -9.25 -7.28 -3.40
CA HIS A 94 -8.19 -6.27 -3.29
C HIS A 94 -6.83 -6.89 -2.98
N ALA A 95 -5.78 -6.15 -3.25
CA ALA A 95 -4.42 -6.48 -2.85
C ALA A 95 -3.74 -5.25 -2.27
N ILE A 96 -2.92 -5.46 -1.23
CA ILE A 96 -2.15 -4.42 -0.56
C ILE A 96 -0.69 -4.88 -0.49
N LEU A 97 0.22 -4.00 -0.87
CA LEU A 97 1.66 -4.17 -0.70
C LEU A 97 2.08 -3.38 0.54
N MET A 98 2.76 -4.03 1.44
CA MET A 98 3.23 -3.47 2.71
C MET A 98 4.71 -3.75 2.93
N GLU A 99 5.37 -2.92 3.70
CA GLU A 99 6.68 -3.17 4.29
C GLU A 99 6.51 -3.63 5.73
N VAL A 100 7.19 -4.70 6.14
CA VAL A 100 7.04 -5.28 7.49
C VAL A 100 8.38 -5.31 8.19
N ALA A 101 8.51 -4.56 9.27
CA ALA A 101 9.74 -4.52 10.05
C ALA A 101 9.92 -5.81 10.88
N GLY A 102 11.16 -6.33 10.90
CA GLY A 102 11.53 -7.50 11.72
C GLY A 102 10.92 -8.82 11.23
N ALA A 103 10.52 -8.89 9.94
CA ALA A 103 9.86 -10.07 9.37
C ALA A 103 10.81 -10.99 8.57
N GLU A 104 12.13 -10.86 8.74
CA GLU A 104 13.13 -11.63 7.96
C GLU A 104 12.96 -13.14 8.12
N ALA A 105 12.56 -13.59 9.30
CA ALA A 105 12.29 -15.01 9.57
C ALA A 105 11.04 -15.54 8.85
N ARG A 106 10.21 -14.65 8.29
CA ARG A 106 8.97 -14.98 7.60
C ARG A 106 9.10 -15.02 6.08
N LEU A 107 10.27 -14.72 5.54
CA LEU A 107 10.54 -14.76 4.11
C LEU A 107 10.15 -16.11 3.51
N GLY A 108 9.33 -16.08 2.45
CA GLY A 108 8.80 -17.27 1.79
C GLY A 108 7.52 -17.85 2.42
N GLU A 109 7.05 -17.31 3.57
CA GLU A 109 5.73 -17.71 4.07
C GLU A 109 4.65 -17.23 3.11
N SER A 110 3.68 -18.14 2.84
CA SER A 110 2.47 -17.84 2.06
C SER A 110 1.30 -18.64 2.66
N ARG A 111 0.37 -17.96 3.31
CA ARG A 111 -0.71 -18.58 4.08
C ARG A 111 -1.87 -17.63 4.29
N LYS A 112 -2.98 -18.16 4.84
CA LYS A 112 -4.07 -17.29 5.31
C LYS A 112 -3.55 -16.28 6.32
N CYS A 113 -3.99 -15.02 6.16
CA CYS A 113 -3.65 -13.95 7.09
C CYS A 113 -4.20 -14.21 8.49
N THR A 114 -3.54 -13.64 9.47
CA THR A 114 -4.01 -13.51 10.85
C THR A 114 -3.91 -12.04 11.26
N ASP A 115 -4.57 -11.64 12.34
CA ASP A 115 -4.52 -10.25 12.83
C ASP A 115 -3.08 -9.80 13.13
N ALA A 116 -2.21 -10.73 13.54
CA ALA A 116 -0.80 -10.46 13.81
C ALA A 116 0.00 -10.05 12.54
N ASP A 117 -0.47 -10.38 11.34
CA ASP A 117 0.22 -10.02 10.10
C ASP A 117 0.14 -8.52 9.81
N MET A 118 -0.91 -7.87 10.28
CA MET A 118 -1.08 -6.43 10.14
C MET A 118 -0.25 -5.64 11.16
N THR A 119 0.29 -6.31 12.18
CA THR A 119 1.16 -5.69 13.18
C THR A 119 2.52 -5.38 12.56
N ASN A 120 3.02 -4.15 12.74
CA ASN A 120 4.27 -3.64 12.14
C ASN A 120 4.29 -3.61 10.60
N ALA A 121 3.15 -3.73 9.96
CA ALA A 121 3.01 -3.59 8.52
C ALA A 121 2.74 -2.12 8.14
N ARG A 122 3.55 -1.56 7.26
CA ARG A 122 3.43 -0.20 6.76
C ARG A 122 2.92 -0.23 5.31
N PHE A 123 1.87 0.54 5.03
CA PHE A 123 1.29 0.63 3.70
C PHE A 123 2.27 1.22 2.67
N LEU A 124 2.34 0.63 1.50
CA LEU A 124 3.12 1.10 0.36
C LEU A 124 2.27 1.31 -0.90
N ALA A 125 1.37 0.39 -1.16
CA ALA A 125 0.55 0.39 -2.36
C ALA A 125 -0.72 -0.44 -2.15
N GLY A 126 -1.79 -0.09 -2.85
CA GLY A 126 -3.05 -0.85 -2.84
C GLY A 126 -3.74 -0.78 -4.19
N GLY A 127 -4.67 -1.71 -4.42
CA GLY A 127 -5.51 -1.72 -5.60
C GLY A 127 -6.50 -2.87 -5.57
N SER A 128 -7.68 -2.65 -6.14
CA SER A 128 -8.74 -3.66 -6.26
C SER A 128 -8.91 -4.13 -7.70
N ASP A 129 -8.74 -3.27 -8.67
CA ASP A 129 -8.81 -3.59 -10.09
C ASP A 129 -7.95 -2.65 -10.96
N ALA A 130 -8.02 -2.83 -12.27
CA ALA A 130 -7.28 -2.03 -13.25
C ALA A 130 -7.66 -0.53 -13.27
N ALA A 131 -8.80 -0.16 -12.72
CA ALA A 131 -9.30 1.21 -12.69
C ALA A 131 -8.95 1.93 -11.39
N ALA A 132 -8.76 1.20 -10.30
CA ALA A 132 -8.41 1.75 -8.99
C ALA A 132 -6.94 2.18 -8.97
N GLN A 133 -6.72 3.47 -9.09
CA GLN A 133 -5.38 4.06 -8.96
C GLN A 133 -5.29 4.82 -7.64
N PHE A 134 -4.50 4.31 -6.73
CA PHE A 134 -4.06 5.10 -5.59
C PHE A 134 -3.16 6.25 -6.09
N ARG A 135 -3.57 7.49 -5.83
CA ARG A 135 -2.88 8.68 -6.35
C ARG A 135 -1.84 9.16 -5.35
N ILE A 136 -0.58 9.11 -5.76
CA ILE A 136 0.53 9.71 -5.02
C ILE A 136 0.83 11.05 -5.73
N PRO A 137 0.67 12.21 -5.06
CA PRO A 137 0.88 13.50 -5.72
C PRO A 137 2.37 13.77 -5.96
N GLU A 138 2.66 14.66 -6.92
CA GLU A 138 4.03 15.09 -7.19
C GLU A 138 4.70 15.65 -5.93
N GLY A 139 5.96 15.32 -5.72
CA GLY A 139 6.74 15.73 -4.55
C GLY A 139 6.55 14.85 -3.31
N VAL A 140 5.73 13.81 -3.39
CA VAL A 140 5.50 12.84 -2.32
C VAL A 140 5.82 11.43 -2.81
N ALA A 141 6.22 10.54 -1.92
CA ALA A 141 6.47 9.12 -2.22
C ALA A 141 6.32 8.23 -0.98
N PHE A 142 5.96 6.98 -1.18
CA PHE A 142 6.14 5.96 -0.14
C PHE A 142 7.55 5.36 -0.28
N ARG A 143 8.37 5.52 0.74
CA ARG A 143 9.76 5.06 0.71
C ARG A 143 9.88 3.63 1.17
N ILE A 144 10.43 2.76 0.32
CA ILE A 144 10.81 1.39 0.69
C ILE A 144 12.26 1.43 1.18
N GLN A 145 12.49 0.90 2.38
CA GLN A 145 13.83 0.85 2.99
C GLN A 145 14.65 -0.28 2.36
N LYS A 146 15.96 -0.07 2.32
CA LYS A 146 16.90 -1.12 1.88
C LYS A 146 16.75 -2.38 2.76
N GLN A 147 16.75 -3.55 2.14
CA GLN A 147 16.69 -4.86 2.82
C GLN A 147 15.45 -5.09 3.68
N SER A 148 14.39 -4.33 3.49
CA SER A 148 13.11 -4.60 4.15
C SER A 148 12.46 -5.88 3.62
N VAL A 149 11.54 -6.43 4.41
CA VAL A 149 10.65 -7.51 3.97
C VAL A 149 9.36 -6.87 3.47
N LEU A 150 8.88 -7.32 2.33
CA LEU A 150 7.59 -6.92 1.81
C LEU A 150 6.56 -8.01 2.09
N MET A 151 5.34 -7.59 2.42
CA MET A 151 4.19 -8.48 2.54
C MET A 151 3.15 -8.07 1.49
N ILE A 152 2.66 -9.05 0.75
CA ILE A 152 1.51 -8.87 -0.13
C ILE A 152 0.32 -9.52 0.56
N GLN A 153 -0.64 -8.70 0.96
CA GLN A 153 -1.95 -9.17 1.40
C GLN A 153 -2.87 -9.19 0.19
N THR A 154 -3.53 -10.31 -0.05
CA THR A 154 -4.55 -10.44 -1.10
C THR A 154 -5.85 -10.94 -0.50
N HIS A 155 -6.96 -10.37 -0.94
CA HIS A 155 -8.30 -10.80 -0.54
C HIS A 155 -9.04 -11.39 -1.75
N TRP A 156 -9.65 -12.56 -1.53
CA TRP A 156 -10.30 -13.36 -2.56
C TRP A 156 -11.71 -13.75 -2.16
N ILE A 157 -12.68 -13.51 -3.05
CA ILE A 157 -14.08 -13.89 -2.87
C ILE A 157 -14.45 -14.85 -4.01
N ASN A 158 -14.36 -16.15 -3.75
CA ASN A 158 -14.65 -17.18 -4.74
C ASN A 158 -16.14 -17.51 -4.76
N THR A 159 -16.87 -16.93 -5.69
CA THR A 159 -18.31 -17.15 -5.88
C THR A 159 -18.63 -18.40 -6.71
N SER A 160 -17.63 -19.19 -7.12
CA SER A 160 -17.83 -20.39 -7.90
C SER A 160 -18.10 -21.63 -7.03
N THR A 161 -18.52 -22.72 -7.68
CA THR A 161 -18.79 -24.02 -7.03
C THR A 161 -17.57 -24.93 -6.92
N SER A 162 -16.37 -24.44 -7.32
CA SER A 162 -15.11 -25.19 -7.24
C SER A 162 -14.02 -24.34 -6.59
N ALA A 163 -12.99 -24.99 -6.06
CA ALA A 163 -11.80 -24.27 -5.60
C ALA A 163 -11.12 -23.55 -6.76
N ALA A 164 -10.49 -22.43 -6.48
CA ALA A 164 -9.82 -21.57 -7.44
C ALA A 164 -8.35 -21.35 -7.08
N VAL A 165 -7.57 -20.92 -8.06
CA VAL A 165 -6.22 -20.41 -7.91
C VAL A 165 -6.24 -18.91 -8.16
N GLY A 166 -5.51 -18.16 -7.35
CA GLY A 166 -5.41 -16.71 -7.45
C GLY A 166 -3.98 -16.23 -7.65
N GLN A 167 -3.83 -15.13 -8.35
CA GLN A 167 -2.56 -14.44 -8.51
C GLN A 167 -2.77 -12.92 -8.47
N ALA A 168 -1.86 -12.22 -7.80
CA ALA A 168 -1.86 -10.76 -7.74
C ALA A 168 -0.49 -10.21 -8.18
N VAL A 169 -0.50 -9.03 -8.78
CA VAL A 169 0.71 -8.30 -9.14
C VAL A 169 0.54 -6.82 -8.84
N PHE A 170 1.65 -6.14 -8.57
CA PHE A 170 1.73 -4.69 -8.49
C PHE A 170 2.68 -4.17 -9.56
N ASN A 171 2.21 -3.24 -10.37
CA ASN A 171 3.09 -2.41 -11.19
C ASN A 171 3.34 -1.11 -10.40
N ILE A 172 4.57 -0.90 -9.98
CA ILE A 172 4.97 0.26 -9.18
C ILE A 172 6.04 1.06 -9.91
N ALA A 173 5.81 2.36 -10.07
CA ALA A 173 6.83 3.26 -10.57
C ALA A 173 7.73 3.67 -9.39
N VAL A 174 9.01 3.36 -9.52
CA VAL A 174 10.01 3.65 -8.49
C VAL A 174 11.08 4.60 -9.00
N GLN A 175 11.60 5.41 -8.10
CA GLN A 175 12.70 6.33 -8.37
C GLN A 175 13.69 6.32 -7.20
N PRO A 176 14.97 6.58 -7.44
CA PRO A 176 15.90 6.80 -6.35
C PRO A 176 15.44 7.98 -5.47
N PRO A 177 15.64 7.94 -4.14
CA PRO A 177 15.41 9.08 -3.29
C PRO A 177 16.24 10.28 -3.77
N ASN A 178 15.63 11.43 -3.93
CA ASN A 178 16.31 12.62 -4.48
C ASN A 178 16.42 13.79 -3.49
N GLY A 179 15.99 13.57 -2.23
CA GLY A 179 16.01 14.61 -1.19
C GLY A 179 14.95 15.72 -1.35
N THR A 180 14.23 15.76 -2.47
CA THR A 180 13.15 16.76 -2.71
C THR A 180 11.77 16.16 -2.50
N ARG A 181 11.60 14.85 -2.67
CA ARG A 181 10.34 14.16 -2.36
C ARG A 181 10.20 13.94 -0.85
N GLN A 182 9.00 14.22 -0.35
CA GLN A 182 8.64 14.01 1.04
C GLN A 182 8.07 12.61 1.22
N ALA A 183 8.51 11.92 2.26
CA ALA A 183 7.98 10.59 2.56
C ALA A 183 6.54 10.69 3.05
N ALA A 184 5.68 9.85 2.49
CA ALA A 184 4.30 9.67 2.94
C ALA A 184 4.19 8.55 3.98
N GLN A 185 3.21 8.70 4.88
CA GLN A 185 2.86 7.71 5.88
C GLN A 185 1.34 7.66 6.06
N LEU A 186 0.85 6.56 6.63
CA LEU A 186 -0.55 6.39 6.98
C LEU A 186 -0.86 7.09 8.31
N PHE A 187 -2.01 7.76 8.37
CA PHE A 187 -2.70 8.15 9.58
C PHE A 187 -4.03 7.40 9.65
N ALA A 188 -4.33 6.78 10.80
CA ALA A 188 -5.60 6.10 11.04
C ALA A 188 -6.15 6.42 12.43
N ALA A 189 -7.40 6.87 12.50
CA ALA A 189 -8.20 7.00 13.71
C ALA A 189 -9.33 5.96 13.67
N TYR A 190 -9.42 5.10 14.68
CA TYR A 190 -10.37 3.98 14.67
C TYR A 190 -10.87 3.62 16.05
N THR A 191 -11.95 2.84 16.08
CA THR A 191 -12.42 2.18 17.31
C THR A 191 -12.54 0.68 17.13
N ALA A 192 -12.08 -0.07 18.15
CA ALA A 192 -12.33 -1.50 18.28
C ALA A 192 -13.70 -1.80 18.94
N LYS A 193 -14.43 -0.78 19.40
CA LYS A 193 -15.73 -0.92 20.08
C LYS A 193 -16.90 -0.99 19.09
N VAL A 194 -16.73 -1.78 18.03
CA VAL A 194 -17.76 -2.03 17.03
C VAL A 194 -18.55 -3.27 17.44
N THR A 195 -19.87 -3.12 17.58
CA THR A 195 -20.78 -4.24 17.85
C THR A 195 -22.11 -3.99 17.16
N LEU A 196 -22.45 -4.86 16.23
CA LEU A 196 -23.68 -4.79 15.43
C LEU A 196 -24.62 -5.91 15.89
N PRO A 197 -25.81 -5.60 16.42
CA PRO A 197 -26.78 -6.63 16.80
C PRO A 197 -27.29 -7.37 15.54
N PRO A 198 -27.73 -8.62 15.68
CA PRO A 198 -28.36 -9.35 14.57
C PRO A 198 -29.55 -8.56 13.98
N ARG A 199 -29.65 -8.53 12.65
CA ARG A 199 -30.77 -7.90 11.92
C ARG A 199 -31.08 -6.46 12.32
N GLY A 200 -30.09 -5.70 12.85
CA GLY A 200 -30.32 -4.38 13.41
C GLY A 200 -29.36 -3.30 12.91
N PRO A 201 -29.76 -2.02 13.07
CA PRO A 201 -28.86 -0.90 12.88
C PRO A 201 -27.86 -0.78 14.02
N ALA A 202 -26.70 -0.19 13.75
CA ALA A 202 -25.71 0.16 14.76
C ALA A 202 -24.96 1.44 14.37
N LYS A 203 -24.27 2.01 15.35
CA LYS A 203 -23.33 3.11 15.17
C LYS A 203 -22.07 2.85 15.99
N ALA A 204 -20.93 3.29 15.47
CA ALA A 204 -19.68 3.35 16.20
C ALA A 204 -19.06 4.72 16.01
N THR A 205 -18.45 5.26 17.04
CA THR A 205 -17.80 6.57 17.00
C THR A 205 -16.48 6.52 17.74
N THR A 206 -15.52 7.33 17.31
CA THR A 206 -14.30 7.58 18.05
C THR A 206 -13.87 9.03 17.90
N GLU A 207 -13.11 9.50 18.87
CA GLU A 207 -12.48 10.82 18.85
C GLU A 207 -10.97 10.63 18.92
N CYS A 208 -10.25 11.41 18.13
CA CYS A 208 -8.80 11.43 18.11
C CYS A 208 -8.30 12.86 18.30
N LYS A 209 -7.65 13.13 19.42
CA LYS A 209 -6.94 14.38 19.63
C LYS A 209 -5.64 14.36 18.85
N ILE A 210 -5.52 15.23 17.85
CA ILE A 210 -4.33 15.39 17.02
C ILE A 210 -3.17 15.89 17.87
N GLN A 211 -2.03 15.19 17.87
CA GLN A 211 -0.88 15.51 18.74
C GLN A 211 0.25 16.25 18.00
N GLN A 212 0.21 16.26 16.66
CA GLN A 212 1.20 16.99 15.84
C GLN A 212 0.53 17.55 14.59
N ASP A 213 1.11 18.59 14.03
CA ASP A 213 0.67 19.12 12.74
C ASP A 213 0.93 18.10 11.63
N MET A 214 -0.02 17.92 10.73
CA MET A 214 0.05 16.99 9.60
C MET A 214 -0.54 17.63 8.35
N SER A 215 0.13 17.44 7.22
CA SER A 215 -0.36 17.79 5.89
C SER A 215 -0.84 16.52 5.18
N LEU A 216 -2.15 16.37 4.97
CA LEU A 216 -2.69 15.20 4.30
C LEU A 216 -2.91 15.47 2.82
N PHE A 217 -2.50 14.52 1.96
CA PHE A 217 -2.83 14.54 0.54
C PHE A 217 -4.03 13.65 0.18
N ALA A 218 -4.47 12.79 1.11
CA ALA A 218 -5.71 12.04 0.95
C ALA A 218 -6.35 11.78 2.32
N LEU A 219 -7.68 11.74 2.35
CA LEU A 219 -8.50 11.44 3.53
C LEU A 219 -9.73 10.64 3.09
N GLY A 220 -10.15 9.66 3.89
CA GLY A 220 -11.37 8.90 3.68
C GLY A 220 -11.79 8.07 4.88
N GLY A 221 -12.93 7.43 4.75
CA GLY A 221 -13.43 6.47 5.72
C GLY A 221 -13.12 5.04 5.32
N HIS A 222 -13.25 4.10 6.27
CA HIS A 222 -13.23 2.68 6.00
C HIS A 222 -14.16 1.94 6.97
N ALA A 223 -15.04 1.16 6.41
CA ALA A 223 -15.90 0.19 7.07
C ALA A 223 -15.92 -1.09 6.21
N HIS A 224 -16.58 -2.13 6.69
CA HIS A 224 -16.71 -3.38 5.94
C HIS A 224 -18.12 -3.55 5.34
N GLU A 225 -18.58 -4.80 5.26
CA GLU A 225 -19.77 -5.24 4.52
C GLU A 225 -21.06 -4.60 5.02
N TRP A 226 -21.18 -4.31 6.31
CA TRP A 226 -22.42 -3.79 6.91
C TRP A 226 -22.44 -2.28 7.12
N GLY A 227 -21.36 -1.59 6.73
CA GLY A 227 -21.31 -0.13 6.71
C GLY A 227 -22.40 0.44 5.81
N THR A 228 -23.00 1.55 6.22
CA THR A 228 -23.99 2.31 5.42
C THR A 228 -23.60 3.76 5.24
N HIS A 229 -22.79 4.30 6.15
CA HIS A 229 -22.34 5.68 6.09
C HIS A 229 -21.09 5.90 6.95
N VAL A 230 -20.16 6.74 6.48
CA VAL A 230 -18.94 7.13 7.21
C VAL A 230 -18.75 8.62 7.12
N ARG A 231 -18.54 9.28 8.28
CA ARG A 231 -18.23 10.70 8.40
C ARG A 231 -16.95 10.94 9.17
N LEU A 232 -16.20 11.94 8.72
CA LEU A 232 -15.10 12.51 9.47
C LEU A 232 -15.31 14.01 9.60
N SER A 233 -15.30 14.50 10.84
CA SER A 233 -15.34 15.92 11.12
C SER A 233 -14.24 16.30 12.11
N ILE A 234 -13.94 17.58 12.20
CA ILE A 234 -12.87 18.09 13.06
C ILE A 234 -13.38 19.24 13.90
N ASP A 235 -13.12 19.16 15.20
CA ASP A 235 -13.30 20.30 16.09
C ASP A 235 -12.02 21.13 16.16
N ARG A 236 -12.13 22.37 15.70
CA ARG A 236 -11.04 23.34 15.64
C ARG A 236 -11.51 24.69 16.13
N ALA A 237 -10.83 25.25 17.14
CA ALA A 237 -11.15 26.58 17.67
C ALA A 237 -12.64 26.75 18.03
N GLY A 238 -13.29 25.72 18.57
CA GLY A 238 -14.70 25.72 18.98
C GLY A 238 -15.71 25.64 17.83
N LYS A 239 -15.27 25.28 16.63
CA LYS A 239 -16.12 25.02 15.46
C LYS A 239 -15.93 23.59 14.99
N ASN A 240 -17.03 22.95 14.60
CA ASN A 240 -16.98 21.66 13.93
C ASN A 240 -16.97 21.89 12.42
N GLU A 241 -16.07 21.23 11.70
CA GLU A 241 -15.92 21.27 10.26
C GLU A 241 -16.00 19.85 9.70
N MET A 242 -16.88 19.61 8.72
CA MET A 242 -16.99 18.34 8.01
C MET A 242 -15.85 18.22 7.01
N LEU A 243 -15.07 17.13 7.12
CA LEU A 243 -13.95 16.84 6.24
C LEU A 243 -14.29 15.75 5.20
N TYR A 244 -15.16 14.82 5.58
CA TYR A 244 -15.56 13.69 4.76
C TYR A 244 -16.97 13.25 5.18
N ASP A 245 -17.86 13.02 4.21
CA ASP A 245 -19.25 12.59 4.45
C ASP A 245 -19.69 11.74 3.27
N HIS A 246 -19.81 10.42 3.45
CA HIS A 246 -19.98 9.50 2.35
C HIS A 246 -20.92 8.34 2.71
N ASP A 247 -21.93 8.10 1.86
CA ASP A 247 -22.68 6.86 1.90
C ASP A 247 -21.73 5.70 1.63
N TRP A 248 -21.91 4.60 2.34
CA TRP A 248 -21.02 3.46 2.25
C TRP A 248 -21.69 2.29 1.51
N GLU A 249 -20.94 1.69 0.61
CA GLU A 249 -21.33 0.48 -0.12
C GLU A 249 -20.32 -0.64 0.15
N PRO A 250 -20.76 -1.93 0.16
CA PRO A 250 -19.87 -3.05 0.52
C PRO A 250 -18.57 -3.14 -0.30
N HIS A 251 -18.57 -2.70 -1.57
CA HIS A 251 -17.37 -2.74 -2.40
C HIS A 251 -16.30 -1.72 -1.96
N PHE A 252 -16.67 -0.66 -1.22
CA PHE A 252 -15.71 0.30 -0.67
C PHE A 252 -14.82 -0.27 0.42
N GLN A 253 -15.14 -1.45 0.98
CA GLN A 253 -14.23 -2.18 1.85
C GLN A 253 -12.87 -2.42 1.16
N ALA A 254 -12.89 -2.64 -0.15
CA ALA A 254 -11.68 -2.94 -0.92
C ALA A 254 -11.04 -1.69 -1.54
N ASP A 255 -11.85 -0.72 -1.92
CA ASP A 255 -11.44 0.50 -2.60
C ASP A 255 -12.21 1.69 -2.01
N PRO A 256 -11.85 2.11 -0.79
CA PRO A 256 -12.56 3.19 -0.11
C PRO A 256 -12.44 4.50 -0.90
N PRO A 257 -13.54 5.23 -1.05
CA PRO A 257 -13.52 6.53 -1.71
C PRO A 257 -12.64 7.50 -0.90
N LEU A 258 -11.60 8.05 -1.54
CA LEU A 258 -10.70 9.00 -0.93
C LEU A 258 -10.91 10.40 -1.52
N THR A 259 -10.92 11.41 -0.65
CA THR A 259 -10.78 12.81 -1.04
C THR A 259 -9.31 13.14 -1.14
N TYR A 260 -8.85 13.61 -2.31
CA TYR A 260 -7.46 13.95 -2.58
C TYR A 260 -7.23 15.46 -2.52
N PHE A 261 -6.08 15.85 -2.01
CA PHE A 261 -5.62 17.24 -1.87
C PHE A 261 -4.28 17.40 -2.57
N GLU A 262 -4.10 18.53 -3.23
CA GLU A 262 -2.83 18.87 -3.87
C GLU A 262 -1.73 19.16 -2.82
N THR A 263 -0.48 18.81 -3.11
CA THR A 263 0.65 19.10 -2.18
C THR A 263 0.84 20.60 -1.90
N LYS A 264 0.37 21.47 -2.79
CA LYS A 264 0.40 22.93 -2.59
C LYS A 264 -0.73 23.46 -1.70
N ALA A 265 -1.78 22.67 -1.50
CA ALA A 265 -2.94 22.98 -0.68
C ALA A 265 -3.44 21.72 0.04
N PRO A 266 -2.59 21.08 0.85
CA PRO A 266 -2.97 19.87 1.57
C PRO A 266 -4.00 20.18 2.65
N LEU A 267 -4.78 19.18 3.03
CA LEU A 267 -5.60 19.29 4.23
C LEU A 267 -4.68 19.38 5.47
N GLN A 268 -4.83 20.44 6.24
CA GLN A 268 -4.05 20.63 7.46
C GLN A 268 -4.82 20.11 8.68
N LEU A 269 -4.22 19.19 9.42
CA LEU A 269 -4.63 18.87 10.78
C LEU A 269 -3.60 19.47 11.73
N HIS A 270 -4.05 20.19 12.78
CA HIS A 270 -3.17 20.86 13.72
C HIS A 270 -3.17 20.19 15.08
N ALA A 271 -2.04 20.23 15.75
CA ALA A 271 -1.97 19.78 17.15
C ALA A 271 -3.01 20.50 18.00
N GLY A 272 -3.83 19.71 18.71
CA GLY A 272 -4.95 20.19 19.51
C GLY A 272 -6.31 20.11 18.84
N ASP A 273 -6.39 19.91 17.53
CA ASP A 273 -7.66 19.56 16.85
C ASP A 273 -8.21 18.23 17.40
N VAL A 274 -9.52 18.02 17.32
CA VAL A 274 -10.15 16.74 17.65
C VAL A 274 -10.86 16.22 16.41
N LEU A 275 -10.34 15.12 15.86
CA LEU A 275 -10.96 14.40 14.75
C LEU A 275 -12.03 13.46 15.28
N HIS A 276 -13.24 13.54 14.76
CA HIS A 276 -14.34 12.63 15.01
C HIS A 276 -14.49 11.69 13.82
N VAL A 277 -14.69 10.41 14.09
CA VAL A 277 -15.00 9.38 13.11
C VAL A 277 -16.32 8.73 13.52
N ASP A 278 -17.32 8.83 12.66
CA ASP A 278 -18.66 8.29 12.87
C ASP A 278 -19.01 7.31 11.76
N CYS A 279 -19.38 6.08 12.14
CA CYS A 279 -19.82 5.06 11.22
C CYS A 279 -21.22 4.57 11.54
N GLU A 280 -22.04 4.40 10.51
CA GLU A 280 -23.38 3.83 10.62
C GLU A 280 -23.42 2.48 9.90
N TYR A 281 -24.23 1.56 10.43
CA TYR A 281 -24.31 0.17 9.94
C TYR A 281 -25.71 -0.34 9.89
N GLN A 282 -25.92 -1.33 9.01
CA GLN A 282 -27.08 -2.19 8.97
C GLN A 282 -26.66 -3.65 8.90
N ASN A 283 -26.63 -4.34 10.02
CA ASN A 283 -26.36 -5.77 10.03
C ASN A 283 -27.57 -6.53 9.48
N THR A 284 -27.38 -7.18 8.34
CA THR A 284 -28.41 -8.00 7.67
C THR A 284 -28.30 -9.48 8.02
N SER A 285 -27.30 -9.89 8.79
CA SER A 285 -27.07 -11.28 9.19
C SER A 285 -27.84 -11.65 10.46
N ASP A 286 -27.97 -12.94 10.75
CA ASP A 286 -28.58 -13.48 11.98
C ASP A 286 -27.61 -13.52 13.16
N ALA A 287 -26.34 -13.13 12.96
CA ALA A 287 -25.30 -13.14 13.97
C ALA A 287 -24.96 -11.73 14.44
N GLU A 288 -24.49 -11.62 15.69
CA GLU A 288 -23.83 -10.41 16.16
C GLU A 288 -22.45 -10.28 15.47
N ILE A 289 -22.15 -9.09 14.95
CA ILE A 289 -20.88 -8.78 14.29
C ILE A 289 -20.06 -7.86 15.19
N ARG A 290 -18.78 -8.15 15.33
CA ARG A 290 -17.84 -7.38 16.16
C ARG A 290 -16.57 -7.05 15.36
N PHE A 291 -15.79 -6.11 15.89
CA PHE A 291 -14.40 -5.90 15.45
C PHE A 291 -13.59 -7.21 15.58
N PRO A 292 -12.69 -7.54 14.63
CA PRO A 292 -12.31 -6.81 13.41
C PRO A 292 -13.16 -7.17 12.18
N ARG A 293 -14.21 -8.01 12.32
CA ARG A 293 -15.07 -8.37 11.18
C ARG A 293 -15.85 -7.17 10.61
N GLU A 294 -16.09 -6.15 11.43
CA GLU A 294 -16.55 -4.84 11.00
C GLU A 294 -15.68 -3.77 11.65
N MET A 295 -15.45 -2.68 10.93
CA MET A 295 -14.54 -1.61 11.34
C MET A 295 -15.19 -0.24 11.25
N CYS A 296 -14.69 0.70 12.04
CA CYS A 296 -14.97 2.13 11.94
C CYS A 296 -13.64 2.86 11.97
N VAL A 297 -13.20 3.34 10.80
CA VAL A 297 -11.89 3.96 10.63
C VAL A 297 -11.99 5.24 9.81
N GLY A 298 -11.36 6.29 10.29
CA GLY A 298 -10.96 7.43 9.48
C GLY A 298 -9.49 7.27 9.13
N MET A 299 -9.13 7.32 7.86
CA MET A 299 -7.76 7.15 7.41
C MET A 299 -7.32 8.27 6.48
N GLY A 300 -6.05 8.56 6.48
CA GLY A 300 -5.45 9.55 5.60
C GLY A 300 -3.98 9.25 5.35
N PHE A 301 -3.44 9.89 4.31
CA PHE A 301 -2.02 9.79 4.00
C PHE A 301 -1.38 11.15 4.14
N TYR A 302 -0.38 11.25 5.01
CA TYR A 302 0.24 12.52 5.38
C TYR A 302 1.72 12.59 4.98
N PHE A 303 2.21 13.81 4.86
CA PHE A 303 3.60 14.12 4.53
C PHE A 303 4.02 15.47 5.18
N PRO A 304 5.32 15.71 5.47
CA PRO A 304 6.34 14.67 5.56
C PRO A 304 6.06 13.75 6.75
N GLY A 305 6.22 12.45 6.55
CA GLY A 305 6.02 11.45 7.58
C GLY A 305 7.27 10.60 7.81
N THR A 306 7.50 10.20 9.06
CA THR A 306 8.61 9.31 9.44
C THR A 306 8.13 7.94 9.91
N ALA A 307 6.86 7.83 10.32
CA ALA A 307 6.24 6.60 10.79
C ALA A 307 4.72 6.71 10.61
N ASP A 308 4.03 5.58 10.52
CA ASP A 308 2.57 5.57 10.57
C ASP A 308 2.08 6.08 11.93
N ILE A 309 0.91 6.72 11.91
CA ILE A 309 0.24 7.22 13.10
C ILE A 309 -1.09 6.50 13.27
N GLN A 310 -1.32 6.01 14.47
CA GLN A 310 -2.59 5.39 14.84
C GLN A 310 -3.20 6.09 16.06
N CYS A 311 -4.51 6.21 16.04
CA CYS A 311 -5.29 6.74 17.13
C CYS A 311 -6.47 5.78 17.42
N GLY A 312 -6.17 4.69 18.13
CA GLY A 312 -7.16 3.67 18.48
C GLY A 312 -7.90 4.02 19.76
N ASP A 313 -9.24 4.14 19.70
CA ASP A 313 -10.06 4.53 20.85
C ASP A 313 -9.54 5.78 21.60
N GLY A 314 -9.04 6.77 20.85
CA GLY A 314 -8.46 8.00 21.39
C GLY A 314 -7.01 7.89 21.86
N HIS A 315 -6.39 6.73 21.76
CA HIS A 315 -4.98 6.51 22.12
C HIS A 315 -4.07 6.71 20.91
N TRP A 316 -3.27 7.78 20.95
CA TRP A 316 -2.31 8.10 19.91
C TRP A 316 -1.05 7.27 20.07
N SER A 317 -0.59 6.68 18.97
CA SER A 317 0.68 5.96 18.88
C SER A 317 1.36 6.24 17.54
N THR A 318 2.67 6.13 17.53
CA THR A 318 3.51 6.25 16.32
C THR A 318 4.36 5.01 16.19
N GLY A 319 4.49 4.46 14.99
CA GLY A 319 5.29 3.27 14.73
C GLY A 319 4.87 2.61 13.41
N ASN A 320 5.63 1.59 13.01
CA ASN A 320 5.28 0.79 11.84
C ASN A 320 4.28 -0.32 12.22
N GLY A 321 3.27 0.03 13.01
CA GLY A 321 2.22 -0.90 13.40
C GLY A 321 1.01 -0.72 12.50
N GLY A 322 0.66 -1.73 11.72
CA GLY A 322 -0.63 -1.77 11.04
C GLY A 322 -1.80 -1.63 12.02
N MET A 323 -2.98 -1.32 11.52
CA MET A 323 -4.22 -1.35 12.32
C MET A 323 -4.37 -2.74 12.94
N PRO A 324 -4.83 -2.82 14.21
CA PRO A 324 -5.02 -4.10 14.90
C PRO A 324 -6.05 -4.99 14.22
#